data_a1a0f250dc6daff3554d4a41a15e2f0a
#
_entry.id   a1a0f250dc6daff3554d4a41a15e2f0a
#
_cell.length_a   1.000
_cell.length_b   1.000
_cell.length_c   1.000
_cell.angle_alpha   90.00
_cell.angle_beta   90.00
_cell.angle_gamma   90.00
#
_symmetry.space_group_name_H-M   'P 1'
#
loop_
_entity.id
_entity.type
_entity.pdbx_description
1 polymer ?
#
loop_
_entity_poly.entity_id
_entity_poly.type
_entity_poly.pdbx_seq_one_letter_code
_entity_poly.pdbx_strand_id
1 'polypeptide(L)'
;MKPVQGHLEILDRKFGFLRSIENNFKPTPEDAFVPVKLIKDFNLQEGVFIEGFGVMSDIKQKNPALNKIEKINQRPLEDYSKIKSLKSVVSISPAERLKLTQGPDDIMGKALDMIVPIGKGQRGLIIAPPKSGKTTILKHMANSIIVNHPEVVVFMLLVDERPEEVTD
;
A
#
# COMPACT_ATOMS: atom_id res chain seq x y z
N MET A 1 -4.86 -18.02 25.35
CA MET A 1 -4.87 -17.20 24.12
C MET A 1 -3.48 -16.62 23.95
N LYS A 2 -2.92 -16.67 22.74
CA LYS A 2 -1.60 -16.11 22.41
C LYS A 2 -1.80 -14.82 21.61
N PRO A 3 -1.08 -13.72 21.89
CA PRO A 3 -1.15 -12.54 21.04
C PRO A 3 -0.60 -12.89 19.65
N VAL A 4 -1.28 -12.41 18.62
CA VAL A 4 -0.91 -12.61 17.22
C VAL A 4 -1.09 -11.29 16.49
N GLN A 5 -0.17 -11.01 15.55
CA GLN A 5 -0.22 -9.82 14.74
C GLN A 5 0.40 -10.07 13.36
N GLY A 6 0.01 -9.30 12.38
CA GLY A 6 0.56 -9.37 11.04
C GLY A 6 -0.36 -8.77 9.98
N HIS A 7 0.13 -8.77 8.75
CA HIS A 7 -0.63 -8.32 7.59
C HIS A 7 -1.44 -9.47 7.00
N LEU A 8 -2.72 -9.21 6.75
CA LEU A 8 -3.62 -10.22 6.22
C LEU A 8 -3.33 -10.51 4.74
N GLU A 9 -2.96 -11.75 4.46
CA GLU A 9 -2.96 -12.32 3.11
C GLU A 9 -4.20 -13.20 2.97
N ILE A 10 -5.02 -12.97 1.93
CA ILE A 10 -6.21 -13.78 1.65
C ILE A 10 -5.92 -14.72 0.50
N LEU A 11 -6.11 -16.02 0.73
CA LEU A 11 -5.92 -17.05 -0.28
C LEU A 11 -7.20 -17.35 -1.07
N ASP A 12 -7.08 -18.06 -2.21
CA ASP A 12 -8.18 -18.38 -3.13
C ASP A 12 -9.42 -19.00 -2.47
N ARG A 13 -9.22 -19.75 -1.39
CA ARG A 13 -10.30 -20.36 -0.60
C ARG A 13 -10.98 -19.41 0.39
N LYS A 14 -10.69 -18.12 0.32
CA LYS A 14 -11.24 -17.04 1.16
C LYS A 14 -10.89 -17.09 2.64
N PHE A 15 -9.96 -17.96 3.07
CA PHE A 15 -9.30 -17.86 4.37
C PHE A 15 -7.97 -17.11 4.22
N GLY A 16 -7.35 -16.72 5.31
CA GLY A 16 -6.10 -15.97 5.26
C GLY A 16 -5.09 -16.38 6.32
N PHE A 17 -3.93 -15.71 6.25
CA PHE A 17 -2.87 -15.79 7.24
C PHE A 17 -2.37 -14.40 7.58
N LEU A 18 -1.89 -14.22 8.81
CA LEU A 18 -1.20 -13.01 9.22
C LEU A 18 0.29 -13.16 8.93
N ARG A 19 0.78 -12.42 7.93
CA ARG A 19 2.19 -12.43 7.51
C ARG A 19 3.00 -11.38 8.26
N SER A 20 4.22 -11.75 8.66
CA SER A 20 5.15 -10.82 9.30
C SER A 20 6.02 -10.09 8.28
N ILE A 21 6.20 -8.78 8.50
CA ILE A 21 7.14 -7.97 7.74
C ILE A 21 8.59 -8.40 7.99
N GLU A 22 8.91 -8.91 9.19
CA GLU A 22 10.24 -9.39 9.55
C GLU A 22 10.70 -10.57 8.68
N ASN A 23 9.72 -11.35 8.19
CA ASN A 23 9.96 -12.46 7.29
C ASN A 23 9.74 -12.07 5.81
N ASN A 24 9.73 -10.78 5.47
CA ASN A 24 9.41 -10.27 4.14
C ASN A 24 8.10 -10.85 3.58
N PHE A 25 7.08 -11.01 4.44
CA PHE A 25 5.77 -11.58 4.12
C PHE A 25 5.81 -13.03 3.59
N LYS A 26 6.95 -13.73 3.70
CA LYS A 26 7.05 -15.13 3.29
C LYS A 26 6.25 -16.02 4.23
N PRO A 27 5.59 -17.07 3.71
CA PRO A 27 4.86 -18.05 4.52
C PRO A 27 5.76 -18.72 5.56
N THR A 28 5.29 -18.74 6.81
CA THR A 28 5.94 -19.44 7.91
C THR A 28 4.96 -20.37 8.64
N PRO A 29 5.45 -21.43 9.30
CA PRO A 29 4.61 -22.31 10.12
C PRO A 29 3.99 -21.62 11.34
N GLU A 30 4.44 -20.41 11.67
CA GLU A 30 3.99 -19.66 12.85
C GLU A 30 2.91 -18.61 12.51
N ASP A 31 2.65 -18.40 11.22
CA ASP A 31 1.67 -17.41 10.77
C ASP A 31 0.26 -17.75 11.28
N ALA A 32 -0.40 -16.79 11.89
CA ALA A 32 -1.72 -17.04 12.43
C ALA A 32 -2.77 -17.21 11.32
N PHE A 33 -3.52 -18.30 11.41
CA PHE A 33 -4.62 -18.60 10.50
C PHE A 33 -5.80 -17.67 10.75
N VAL A 34 -6.36 -17.08 9.70
CA VAL A 34 -7.55 -16.22 9.77
C VAL A 34 -8.76 -16.92 9.15
N PRO A 35 -9.76 -17.30 9.97
CA PRO A 35 -10.95 -17.98 9.49
C PRO A 35 -11.78 -17.13 8.52
N VAL A 36 -12.38 -17.79 7.53
CA VAL A 36 -13.29 -17.18 6.55
C VAL A 36 -14.40 -16.37 7.22
N LYS A 37 -14.88 -16.86 8.37
CA LYS A 37 -15.93 -16.19 9.15
C LYS A 37 -15.49 -14.79 9.58
N LEU A 38 -14.30 -14.64 10.18
CA LEU A 38 -13.80 -13.33 10.62
C LEU A 38 -13.60 -12.37 9.43
N ILE A 39 -13.08 -12.89 8.31
CA ILE A 39 -12.89 -12.08 7.10
C ILE A 39 -14.23 -11.52 6.61
N LYS A 40 -15.29 -12.32 6.62
CA LYS A 40 -16.61 -11.89 6.18
C LYS A 40 -17.31 -10.99 7.20
N ASP A 41 -17.31 -11.38 8.47
CA ASP A 41 -18.04 -10.66 9.54
C ASP A 41 -17.51 -9.23 9.70
N PHE A 42 -16.21 -9.03 9.54
CA PHE A 42 -15.57 -7.72 9.66
C PHE A 42 -15.20 -7.09 8.32
N ASN A 43 -15.58 -7.71 7.19
CA ASN A 43 -15.25 -7.26 5.83
C ASN A 43 -13.75 -6.91 5.68
N LEU A 44 -12.89 -7.80 6.18
CA LEU A 44 -11.43 -7.58 6.19
C LEU A 44 -10.90 -7.52 4.75
N GLN A 45 -10.06 -6.53 4.50
CA GLN A 45 -9.40 -6.35 3.21
C GLN A 45 -8.00 -6.99 3.26
N GLU A 46 -7.52 -7.43 2.11
CA GLU A 46 -6.14 -7.89 1.97
C GLU A 46 -5.15 -6.78 2.29
N GLY A 47 -4.04 -7.12 2.94
CA GLY A 47 -2.98 -6.20 3.31
C GLY A 47 -3.20 -5.43 4.61
N VAL A 48 -4.37 -5.50 5.26
CA VAL A 48 -4.58 -4.82 6.55
C VAL A 48 -3.72 -5.44 7.64
N PHE A 49 -3.16 -4.61 8.50
CA PHE A 49 -2.44 -5.05 9.69
C PHE A 49 -3.42 -5.34 10.82
N ILE A 50 -3.41 -6.56 11.34
CA ILE A 50 -4.31 -7.04 12.39
C ILE A 50 -3.52 -7.35 13.65
N GLU A 51 -4.01 -6.87 14.77
CA GLU A 51 -3.56 -7.21 16.12
C GLU A 51 -4.71 -7.89 16.87
N GLY A 52 -4.42 -9.01 17.53
CA GLY A 52 -5.46 -9.74 18.23
C GLY A 52 -4.94 -10.97 18.98
N PHE A 53 -5.85 -11.87 19.30
CA PHE A 53 -5.54 -13.11 20.01
C PHE A 53 -5.91 -14.34 19.20
N GLY A 54 -4.97 -15.27 19.15
CA GLY A 54 -5.15 -16.58 18.56
C GLY A 54 -5.29 -17.70 19.61
N VAL A 55 -5.96 -18.76 19.23
CA VAL A 55 -6.09 -19.99 19.99
C VAL A 55 -5.42 -21.12 19.22
N MET A 56 -4.63 -21.94 19.89
CA MET A 56 -4.13 -23.19 19.33
C MET A 56 -5.25 -24.21 19.37
N SER A 57 -5.73 -24.66 18.20
CA SER A 57 -6.92 -25.51 18.16
C SER A 57 -6.65 -26.99 18.34
N ASP A 58 -5.40 -27.46 18.12
CA ASP A 58 -5.01 -28.86 18.31
C ASP A 58 -3.48 -29.03 18.36
N ILE A 59 -3.02 -30.14 18.99
CA ILE A 59 -1.61 -30.51 19.11
C ILE A 59 -0.94 -30.73 17.72
N LYS A 60 -1.73 -30.95 16.66
CA LYS A 60 -1.25 -31.17 15.30
C LYS A 60 -1.19 -29.89 14.45
N GLN A 61 -1.87 -28.83 14.80
CA GLN A 61 -1.81 -27.56 14.10
C GLN A 61 -0.76 -26.66 14.74
N LYS A 62 0.30 -26.35 13.98
CA LYS A 62 1.37 -25.45 14.42
C LYS A 62 0.95 -23.97 14.44
N ASN A 63 -0.10 -23.62 13.71
CA ASN A 63 -0.53 -22.24 13.50
C ASN A 63 -1.64 -21.89 14.49
N PRO A 64 -1.51 -20.78 15.25
CA PRO A 64 -2.63 -20.25 16.04
C PRO A 64 -3.74 -19.76 15.12
N ALA A 65 -4.99 -20.10 15.44
CA ALA A 65 -6.15 -19.56 14.74
C ALA A 65 -6.59 -18.24 15.38
N LEU A 66 -6.65 -17.15 14.63
CA LEU A 66 -7.16 -15.87 15.10
C LEU A 66 -8.60 -16.03 15.59
N ASN A 67 -8.85 -15.67 16.84
CA ASN A 67 -10.16 -15.79 17.49
C ASN A 67 -10.77 -14.42 17.80
N LYS A 68 -9.96 -13.47 18.21
CA LYS A 68 -10.40 -12.12 18.56
C LYS A 68 -9.49 -11.08 17.93
N ILE A 69 -10.08 -10.09 17.27
CA ILE A 69 -9.40 -8.91 16.73
C ILE A 69 -9.53 -7.79 17.76
N GLU A 70 -8.42 -7.12 18.05
CA GLU A 70 -8.41 -5.93 18.90
C GLU A 70 -8.26 -4.65 18.09
N LYS A 71 -7.30 -4.66 17.16
CA LYS A 71 -7.02 -3.49 16.33
C LYS A 71 -6.81 -3.89 14.88
N ILE A 72 -7.15 -2.97 13.99
CA ILE A 72 -6.83 -3.05 12.56
C ILE A 72 -6.15 -1.74 12.16
N ASN A 73 -4.96 -1.85 11.55
CA ASN A 73 -4.11 -0.71 11.19
C ASN A 73 -3.87 0.24 12.39
N GLN A 74 -3.59 -0.34 13.57
CA GLN A 74 -3.33 0.34 14.85
C GLN A 74 -4.54 1.14 15.39
N ARG A 75 -5.73 1.00 14.79
CA ARG A 75 -6.98 1.63 15.23
C ARG A 75 -7.92 0.60 15.85
N PRO A 76 -8.81 1.00 16.76
CA PRO A 76 -9.86 0.12 17.27
C PRO A 76 -10.71 -0.47 16.15
N LEU A 77 -11.19 -1.68 16.35
CA LEU A 77 -12.00 -2.40 15.36
C LEU A 77 -13.26 -1.63 14.94
N GLU A 78 -13.85 -0.85 15.86
CA GLU A 78 -15.04 -0.01 15.59
C GLU A 78 -14.80 1.05 14.51
N ASP A 79 -13.58 1.60 14.43
CA ASP A 79 -13.23 2.60 13.43
C ASP A 79 -12.98 1.97 12.06
N TYR A 80 -12.55 0.72 12.00
CA TYR A 80 -12.36 0.01 10.75
C TYR A 80 -13.68 -0.19 9.99
N SER A 81 -14.77 -0.46 10.70
CA SER A 81 -16.10 -0.64 10.08
C SER A 81 -16.60 0.60 9.33
N LYS A 82 -16.08 1.79 9.65
CA LYS A 82 -16.41 3.07 9.00
C LYS A 82 -15.60 3.30 7.72
N ILE A 83 -14.53 2.54 7.49
CA ILE A 83 -13.67 2.70 6.33
C ILE A 83 -14.33 2.05 5.11
N LYS A 84 -14.59 2.86 4.08
CA LYS A 84 -15.10 2.36 2.80
C LYS A 84 -13.97 1.70 2.00
N SER A 85 -14.25 0.53 1.43
CA SER A 85 -13.31 -0.09 0.49
C SER A 85 -13.11 0.81 -0.73
N LEU A 86 -11.88 0.91 -1.21
CA LEU A 86 -11.55 1.65 -2.46
C LEU A 86 -12.35 1.13 -3.66
N LYS A 87 -12.76 -0.14 -3.65
CA LYS A 87 -13.59 -0.73 -4.70
C LYS A 87 -15.03 -0.20 -4.72
N SER A 88 -15.50 0.36 -3.61
CA SER A 88 -16.88 0.87 -3.44
C SER A 88 -16.99 2.39 -3.53
N VAL A 89 -15.87 3.11 -3.68
CA VAL A 89 -15.90 4.58 -3.83
C VAL A 89 -16.05 4.98 -5.29
N VAL A 90 -16.80 6.06 -5.49
CA VAL A 90 -16.97 6.67 -6.82
C VAL A 90 -15.66 7.36 -7.21
N SER A 91 -15.17 7.09 -8.42
CA SER A 91 -14.02 7.80 -8.98
C SER A 91 -14.44 9.24 -9.32
N ILE A 92 -13.73 10.21 -8.76
CA ILE A 92 -13.89 11.63 -9.09
C ILE A 92 -12.63 12.13 -9.79
N SER A 93 -12.80 13.10 -10.68
CA SER A 93 -11.65 13.77 -11.32
C SER A 93 -10.86 14.54 -10.27
N PRO A 94 -9.51 14.50 -10.30
CA PRO A 94 -8.69 15.24 -9.37
C PRO A 94 -8.89 16.75 -9.56
N ALA A 95 -9.31 17.44 -8.51
CA ALA A 95 -9.54 18.88 -8.53
C ALA A 95 -8.30 19.69 -8.03
N GLU A 96 -7.46 19.07 -7.20
CA GLU A 96 -6.29 19.69 -6.62
C GLU A 96 -5.05 19.34 -7.43
N ARG A 97 -4.39 20.35 -8.00
CA ARG A 97 -3.22 20.18 -8.86
C ARG A 97 -1.95 20.01 -8.04
N LEU A 98 -1.08 19.10 -8.49
CA LEU A 98 0.30 18.99 -8.05
C LEU A 98 1.18 19.89 -8.93
N LYS A 99 1.77 20.93 -8.35
CA LYS A 99 2.70 21.80 -9.04
C LYS A 99 4.07 21.12 -9.11
N LEU A 100 4.60 20.94 -10.32
CA LEU A 100 5.87 20.26 -10.55
C LEU A 100 7.04 21.25 -10.81
N THR A 101 6.76 22.49 -11.18
CA THR A 101 7.79 23.51 -11.37
C THR A 101 8.43 23.90 -10.04
N GLN A 102 9.76 23.73 -9.92
CA GLN A 102 10.53 24.07 -8.72
C GLN A 102 11.12 25.50 -8.73
N GLY A 103 11.25 26.13 -9.91
CA GLY A 103 11.83 27.47 -10.01
C GLY A 103 11.80 28.03 -11.43
N PRO A 104 12.36 29.23 -11.63
CA PRO A 104 12.30 29.94 -12.91
C PRO A 104 13.05 29.21 -14.04
N ASP A 105 14.09 28.43 -13.72
CA ASP A 105 14.90 27.73 -14.70
C ASP A 105 14.49 26.27 -14.90
N ASP A 106 13.48 25.79 -14.19
CA ASP A 106 12.95 24.43 -14.30
C ASP A 106 12.09 24.27 -15.56
N ILE A 107 12.75 23.99 -16.68
CA ILE A 107 12.09 23.79 -17.97
C ILE A 107 11.22 22.54 -17.97
N MET A 108 11.71 21.45 -17.33
CA MET A 108 10.97 20.18 -17.30
C MET A 108 9.68 20.30 -16.50
N GLY A 109 9.74 20.85 -15.29
CA GLY A 109 8.56 21.09 -14.47
C GLY A 109 7.56 22.02 -15.15
N LYS A 110 8.04 23.10 -15.80
CA LYS A 110 7.17 24.00 -16.59
C LYS A 110 6.48 23.28 -17.73
N ALA A 111 7.21 22.46 -18.47
CA ALA A 111 6.65 21.69 -19.59
C ALA A 111 5.58 20.71 -19.09
N LEU A 112 5.85 19.97 -18.02
CA LEU A 112 4.89 19.05 -17.41
C LEU A 112 3.65 19.79 -16.90
N ASP A 113 3.85 20.89 -16.20
CA ASP A 113 2.77 21.70 -15.67
C ASP A 113 1.87 22.32 -16.74
N MET A 114 2.44 22.62 -17.91
CA MET A 114 1.70 23.25 -19.01
C MET A 114 0.99 22.23 -19.91
N ILE A 115 1.66 21.11 -20.22
CA ILE A 115 1.20 20.14 -21.24
C ILE A 115 0.39 19.03 -20.59
N VAL A 116 0.84 18.53 -19.41
CA VAL A 116 0.24 17.38 -18.72
C VAL A 116 0.10 17.70 -17.22
N PRO A 117 -0.80 18.63 -16.86
CA PRO A 117 -1.03 18.95 -15.45
C PRO A 117 -1.51 17.71 -14.68
N ILE A 118 -0.90 17.43 -13.55
CA ILE A 118 -1.20 16.27 -12.71
C ILE A 118 -1.92 16.70 -11.44
N GLY A 119 -2.97 15.97 -11.07
CA GLY A 119 -3.71 16.23 -9.84
C GLY A 119 -3.54 15.15 -8.79
N LYS A 120 -3.80 15.50 -7.52
CA LYS A 120 -3.77 14.54 -6.40
C LYS A 120 -4.78 13.43 -6.63
N GLY A 121 -4.32 12.16 -6.56
CA GLY A 121 -5.14 10.98 -6.82
C GLY A 121 -5.27 10.59 -8.30
N GLN A 122 -4.65 11.32 -9.22
CA GLN A 122 -4.66 10.97 -10.64
C GLN A 122 -3.84 9.71 -10.90
N ARG A 123 -4.36 8.82 -11.75
CA ARG A 123 -3.61 7.69 -12.31
C ARG A 123 -3.05 8.09 -13.67
N GLY A 124 -1.74 7.97 -13.82
CA GLY A 124 -1.03 8.24 -15.06
C GLY A 124 -0.20 7.04 -15.51
N LEU A 125 0.05 6.94 -16.80
CA LEU A 125 0.95 5.96 -17.40
C LEU A 125 1.94 6.69 -18.30
N ILE A 126 3.24 6.47 -18.06
CA ILE A 126 4.31 7.00 -18.91
C ILE A 126 4.81 5.85 -19.79
N ILE A 127 4.55 5.96 -21.08
CA ILE A 127 5.04 5.01 -22.08
C ILE A 127 6.17 5.68 -22.84
N ALA A 128 7.35 5.08 -22.82
CA ALA A 128 8.51 5.65 -23.44
C ALA A 128 9.47 4.53 -23.88
N PRO A 129 10.16 4.67 -25.03
CA PRO A 129 11.20 3.74 -25.44
C PRO A 129 12.37 3.74 -24.45
N PRO A 130 13.21 2.70 -24.46
CA PRO A 130 14.42 2.68 -23.64
C PRO A 130 15.30 3.92 -23.90
N LYS A 131 15.95 4.45 -22.87
CA LYS A 131 16.85 5.61 -22.93
C LYS A 131 16.22 6.93 -23.39
N SER A 132 14.91 7.08 -23.27
CA SER A 132 14.18 8.31 -23.64
C SER A 132 13.95 9.30 -22.48
N GLY A 133 14.56 9.06 -21.32
CA GLY A 133 14.42 9.92 -20.13
C GLY A 133 13.22 9.61 -19.23
N LYS A 134 12.59 8.43 -19.35
CA LYS A 134 11.48 7.98 -18.49
C LYS A 134 11.82 8.15 -17.00
N THR A 135 12.94 7.57 -16.58
CA THR A 135 13.40 7.61 -15.18
C THR A 135 13.72 9.03 -14.74
N THR A 136 14.31 9.84 -15.63
CA THR A 136 14.61 11.27 -15.36
C THR A 136 13.33 12.05 -15.07
N ILE A 137 12.26 11.84 -15.87
CA ILE A 137 10.95 12.49 -15.64
C ILE A 137 10.35 12.04 -14.31
N LEU A 138 10.40 10.73 -14.00
CA LEU A 138 9.85 10.19 -12.74
C LEU A 138 10.61 10.73 -11.51
N LYS A 139 11.95 10.77 -11.56
CA LYS A 139 12.77 11.38 -10.50
C LYS A 139 12.46 12.86 -10.32
N HIS A 140 12.35 13.61 -11.43
CA HIS A 140 12.00 15.03 -11.38
C HIS A 140 10.61 15.25 -10.75
N MET A 141 9.62 14.45 -11.15
CA MET A 141 8.27 14.53 -10.58
C MET A 141 8.27 14.24 -9.08
N ALA A 142 8.96 13.16 -8.65
CA ALA A 142 9.06 12.79 -7.23
C ALA A 142 9.71 13.91 -6.41
N ASN A 143 10.84 14.45 -6.87
CA ASN A 143 11.53 15.57 -6.21
C ASN A 143 10.66 16.83 -6.17
N SER A 144 9.97 17.15 -7.25
CA SER A 144 9.07 18.30 -7.31
C SER A 144 7.91 18.19 -6.33
N ILE A 145 7.34 16.99 -6.18
CA ILE A 145 6.27 16.73 -5.21
C ILE A 145 6.81 16.88 -3.79
N ILE A 146 7.96 16.32 -3.46
CA ILE A 146 8.57 16.43 -2.14
C ILE A 146 8.83 17.90 -1.77
N VAL A 147 9.32 18.71 -2.73
CA VAL A 147 9.65 20.13 -2.48
C VAL A 147 8.41 21.00 -2.40
N ASN A 148 7.47 20.84 -3.34
CA ASN A 148 6.33 21.74 -3.46
C ASN A 148 5.11 21.33 -2.63
N HIS A 149 5.05 20.04 -2.22
CA HIS A 149 3.90 19.44 -1.53
C HIS A 149 4.34 18.60 -0.33
N PRO A 150 4.90 19.23 0.73
CA PRO A 150 5.43 18.52 1.89
C PRO A 150 4.39 17.71 2.66
N GLU A 151 3.11 17.96 2.43
CA GLU A 151 1.99 17.18 2.97
C GLU A 151 1.79 15.83 2.26
N VAL A 152 2.44 15.63 1.10
CA VAL A 152 2.29 14.41 0.28
C VAL A 152 3.40 13.42 0.60
N VAL A 153 3.04 12.19 0.95
CA VAL A 153 4.00 11.10 1.13
C VAL A 153 4.23 10.43 -0.22
N VAL A 154 5.49 10.39 -0.66
CA VAL A 154 5.88 9.80 -1.95
C VAL A 154 6.43 8.39 -1.73
N PHE A 155 5.86 7.41 -2.43
CA PHE A 155 6.38 6.05 -2.50
C PHE A 155 6.86 5.75 -3.92
N MET A 156 8.09 5.26 -4.04
CA MET A 156 8.65 4.81 -5.31
C MET A 156 8.89 3.30 -5.26
N LEU A 157 8.14 2.55 -6.06
CA LEU A 157 8.33 1.11 -6.23
C LEU A 157 9.12 0.86 -7.50
N LEU A 158 10.32 0.32 -7.35
CA LEU A 158 11.24 0.00 -8.44
C LEU A 158 11.24 -1.51 -8.68
N VAL A 159 10.78 -1.93 -9.85
CA VAL A 159 10.70 -3.35 -10.24
C VAL A 159 11.51 -3.54 -11.52
N ASP A 160 12.49 -4.45 -11.50
CA ASP A 160 13.39 -4.76 -12.62
C ASP A 160 14.13 -3.54 -13.17
N GLU A 161 14.34 -2.50 -12.35
CA GLU A 161 15.17 -1.35 -12.71
C GLU A 161 16.66 -1.67 -12.51
N ARG A 162 17.51 -0.97 -13.26
CA ARG A 162 18.95 -1.18 -13.18
C ARG A 162 19.52 -0.68 -11.85
N PRO A 163 20.56 -1.34 -11.28
CA PRO A 163 21.15 -0.92 -10.01
C PRO A 163 21.58 0.55 -9.98
N GLU A 164 22.13 1.05 -11.09
CA GLU A 164 22.55 2.45 -11.24
C GLU A 164 21.36 3.44 -11.21
N GLU A 165 20.15 3.01 -11.58
CA GLU A 165 18.95 3.85 -11.53
C GLU A 165 18.29 3.86 -10.13
N VAL A 166 18.62 2.87 -9.30
CA VAL A 166 18.08 2.73 -7.94
C VAL A 166 18.87 3.56 -6.93
N THR A 167 20.18 3.76 -7.17
CA THR A 167 21.12 4.43 -6.23
C THR A 167 21.21 5.94 -6.42
N ASP A 168 20.78 6.48 -7.53
CA ASP A 168 20.70 7.92 -7.81
C ASP A 168 19.39 8.52 -7.28
#